data_bc3b9700fcdd56fe2bffeb692509e802
#
_entry.id   bc3b9700fcdd56fe2bffeb692509e802
#
_cell.length_a   1.000
_cell.length_b   1.000
_cell.length_c   1.000
_cell.angle_alpha   90.00
_cell.angle_beta   90.00
_cell.angle_gamma   90.00
#
_symmetry.space_group_name_H-M   'P 1'
#
loop_
_entity.id
_entity.type
_entity.pdbx_description
1 polymer ?
#
loop_
_entity_poly.entity_id
_entity_poly.type
_entity_poly.pdbx_seq_one_letter_code
_entity_poly.pdbx_strand_id
1 'polypeptide(L)'
;VQTVRTADRRSSDIYKDMDKSKARIYDDLMARHWDYWDEGEYRHIFVGELGKGVVTGGRDIMPDAQWDAPLAPYFDMAEIAWNNAGTMLAYTCKPLTGTAYAVSTDSDIFVYDLESGATQNICKPTNFNTGKPVNDQAVMVGYDKYPVWSPDDSKIAFLSQRRAGNESDKARLFVYDCHTAEMQDLTADFDYNAQNVVWSGNDLIYFIAPIEATHQICRVAPSVGEVEVITRGDHDINAFT
;
A
#
# COMPACT_ATOMS: atom_id res chain seq x y z
N VAL A 1 -5.30 -12.82 -3.80
CA VAL A 1 -3.96 -12.95 -3.20
C VAL A 1 -3.67 -14.41 -2.97
N GLN A 2 -2.46 -14.86 -3.28
CA GLN A 2 -1.99 -16.23 -3.06
C GLN A 2 -0.62 -16.20 -2.40
N THR A 3 -0.29 -17.27 -1.66
CA THR A 3 1.05 -17.45 -1.09
C THR A 3 1.95 -18.10 -2.12
N VAL A 4 3.12 -17.51 -2.33
CA VAL A 4 4.18 -17.99 -3.23
C VAL A 4 5.44 -18.26 -2.41
N ARG A 5 6.07 -19.42 -2.63
CA ARG A 5 7.32 -19.76 -1.98
C ARG A 5 8.49 -19.31 -2.86
N THR A 6 9.33 -18.45 -2.31
CA THR A 6 10.48 -17.90 -3.04
C THR A 6 11.83 -18.31 -2.44
N ALA A 7 11.84 -18.86 -1.22
CA ALA A 7 13.06 -19.31 -0.57
C ALA A 7 12.82 -20.52 0.35
N ASP A 8 13.84 -21.37 0.49
CA ASP A 8 13.87 -22.47 1.46
C ASP A 8 14.49 -21.98 2.77
N ARG A 9 13.75 -22.13 3.88
CA ARG A 9 14.19 -21.73 5.22
C ARG A 9 14.39 -22.90 6.17
N ARG A 10 13.80 -24.07 5.87
CA ARG A 10 13.92 -25.25 6.73
C ARG A 10 15.18 -26.03 6.43
N SER A 11 15.85 -26.51 7.48
CA SER A 11 17.02 -27.33 7.31
C SER A 11 16.77 -28.60 6.47
N SER A 12 15.57 -29.20 6.57
CA SER A 12 15.17 -30.35 5.75
C SER A 12 15.05 -30.04 4.24
N ASP A 13 14.77 -28.78 3.88
CA ASP A 13 14.70 -28.35 2.48
C ASP A 13 16.10 -28.15 1.88
N ILE A 14 17.02 -27.67 2.71
CA ILE A 14 18.40 -27.34 2.33
C ILE A 14 19.32 -28.58 2.45
N TYR A 15 19.19 -29.33 3.55
CA TYR A 15 19.99 -30.54 3.83
C TYR A 15 19.08 -31.78 3.80
N LYS A 16 19.14 -32.55 2.72
CA LYS A 16 18.23 -33.68 2.47
C LYS A 16 18.44 -34.86 3.42
N ASP A 17 19.58 -34.96 4.07
CA ASP A 17 19.91 -35.96 5.09
C ASP A 17 19.41 -35.59 6.50
N MET A 18 18.86 -34.37 6.66
CA MET A 18 18.35 -33.85 7.92
C MET A 18 16.82 -33.76 7.98
N ASP A 19 16.13 -34.76 7.46
CA ASP A 19 14.68 -34.81 7.34
C ASP A 19 13.92 -34.68 8.66
N LYS A 20 14.54 -35.03 9.78
CA LYS A 20 13.98 -34.92 11.14
C LYS A 20 14.27 -33.60 11.83
N SER A 21 15.12 -32.77 11.25
CA SER A 21 15.43 -31.45 11.83
C SER A 21 14.30 -30.46 11.58
N LYS A 22 13.92 -29.74 12.62
CA LYS A 22 12.94 -28.63 12.56
C LYS A 22 13.63 -27.26 12.63
N ALA A 23 14.94 -27.21 12.47
CA ALA A 23 15.68 -25.96 12.49
C ALA A 23 15.36 -25.10 11.28
N ARG A 24 15.41 -23.79 11.45
CA ARG A 24 15.32 -22.79 10.39
C ARG A 24 16.66 -22.11 10.22
N ILE A 25 16.98 -21.72 9.01
CA ILE A 25 18.26 -21.11 8.64
C ILE A 25 17.99 -19.74 8.05
N TYR A 26 18.59 -18.72 8.64
CA TYR A 26 18.48 -17.34 8.23
C TYR A 26 19.87 -16.72 8.14
N ASP A 27 20.16 -16.08 7.03
CA ASP A 27 21.42 -15.38 6.79
C ASP A 27 21.26 -13.87 6.94
N ASP A 28 20.00 -13.37 7.03
CA ASP A 28 19.66 -11.97 7.16
C ASP A 28 18.33 -11.79 7.93
N LEU A 29 17.92 -10.56 8.17
CA LEU A 29 16.63 -10.19 8.75
C LEU A 29 15.55 -10.08 7.62
N MET A 30 14.26 -10.24 7.93
CA MET A 30 13.66 -10.49 9.23
C MET A 30 13.41 -12.00 9.37
N ALA A 31 14.03 -12.65 10.37
CA ALA A 31 13.79 -14.08 10.61
C ALA A 31 12.37 -14.34 11.17
N ARG A 32 11.78 -13.31 11.82
CA ARG A 32 10.48 -13.41 12.49
C ARG A 32 9.80 -12.05 12.57
N HIS A 33 8.48 -12.01 12.38
CA HIS A 33 7.64 -10.86 12.69
C HIS A 33 6.59 -11.30 13.73
N TRP A 34 6.59 -10.69 14.95
CA TRP A 34 5.83 -11.12 16.12
C TRP A 34 6.03 -12.62 16.39
N ASP A 35 4.99 -13.44 16.24
CA ASP A 35 5.00 -14.89 16.44
C ASP A 35 5.09 -15.70 15.12
N TYR A 36 5.21 -15.03 13.97
CA TYR A 36 5.38 -15.65 12.65
C TYR A 36 6.84 -15.72 12.24
N TRP A 37 7.30 -16.94 11.94
CA TRP A 37 8.61 -17.14 11.31
C TRP A 37 8.52 -16.85 9.81
N ASP A 38 9.58 -16.27 9.25
CA ASP A 38 9.76 -16.22 7.81
C ASP A 38 10.02 -17.64 7.30
N GLU A 39 9.06 -18.20 6.56
CA GLU A 39 9.17 -19.53 5.94
C GLU A 39 9.64 -19.43 4.47
N GLY A 40 10.02 -18.25 3.99
CA GLY A 40 10.34 -17.98 2.60
C GLY A 40 9.10 -17.95 1.70
N GLU A 41 7.96 -17.65 2.28
CA GLU A 41 6.66 -17.58 1.61
C GLU A 41 6.12 -16.15 1.70
N TYR A 42 5.72 -15.58 0.55
CA TYR A 42 5.19 -14.23 0.44
C TYR A 42 3.82 -14.25 -0.20
N ARG A 43 3.00 -13.27 0.11
CA ARG A 43 1.69 -13.08 -0.50
C ARG A 43 1.83 -12.23 -1.74
N HIS A 44 1.43 -12.81 -2.87
CA HIS A 44 1.40 -12.10 -4.16
C HIS A 44 -0.03 -11.86 -4.61
N ILE A 45 -0.20 -10.80 -5.40
CA ILE A 45 -1.47 -10.50 -6.06
C ILE A 45 -1.53 -11.29 -7.37
N PHE A 46 -2.61 -12.06 -7.52
CA PHE A 46 -2.92 -12.76 -8.76
C PHE A 46 -4.14 -12.15 -9.41
N VAL A 47 -4.06 -11.90 -10.70
CA VAL A 47 -5.18 -11.42 -11.53
C VAL A 47 -5.62 -12.55 -12.45
N GLY A 48 -6.92 -12.80 -12.50
CA GLY A 48 -7.52 -13.84 -13.35
C GLY A 48 -8.92 -13.45 -13.79
N GLU A 49 -9.48 -14.20 -14.71
CA GLU A 49 -10.83 -14.00 -15.23
C GLU A 49 -11.86 -14.73 -14.35
N LEU A 50 -12.93 -14.04 -13.98
CA LEU A 50 -14.06 -14.65 -13.27
C LEU A 50 -15.13 -15.10 -14.26
N GLY A 51 -15.23 -16.41 -14.49
CA GLY A 51 -16.28 -17.02 -15.31
C GLY A 51 -17.08 -18.06 -14.55
N LYS A 52 -18.43 -17.96 -14.56
CA LYS A 52 -19.34 -18.92 -13.89
C LYS A 52 -19.00 -19.18 -12.40
N GLY A 53 -18.54 -18.15 -11.69
CA GLY A 53 -18.16 -18.27 -10.28
C GLY A 53 -16.78 -18.92 -10.02
N VAL A 54 -15.99 -19.16 -11.06
CA VAL A 54 -14.64 -19.74 -10.96
C VAL A 54 -13.63 -18.76 -11.54
N VAL A 55 -12.54 -18.52 -10.81
CA VAL A 55 -11.39 -17.74 -11.31
C VAL A 55 -10.49 -18.65 -12.13
N THR A 56 -10.19 -18.27 -13.35
CA THR A 56 -9.30 -18.98 -14.28
C THR A 56 -8.18 -18.07 -14.77
N GLY A 57 -7.09 -18.64 -15.27
CA GLY A 57 -5.97 -17.89 -15.87
C GLY A 57 -5.22 -17.00 -14.90
N GLY A 58 -5.16 -17.37 -13.62
CA GLY A 58 -4.49 -16.56 -12.59
C GLY A 58 -3.03 -16.27 -12.93
N ARG A 59 -2.71 -14.98 -13.13
CA ARG A 59 -1.36 -14.48 -13.42
C ARG A 59 -0.84 -13.75 -12.19
N ASP A 60 0.33 -14.12 -11.72
CA ASP A 60 1.10 -13.37 -10.73
C ASP A 60 1.53 -12.02 -11.35
N ILE A 61 1.18 -10.91 -10.71
CA ILE A 61 1.55 -9.57 -11.20
C ILE A 61 2.88 -9.07 -10.61
N MET A 62 3.46 -9.83 -9.69
CA MET A 62 4.72 -9.51 -9.04
C MET A 62 5.63 -10.74 -8.96
N PRO A 63 5.86 -11.43 -10.09
CA PRO A 63 6.68 -12.63 -10.11
C PRO A 63 8.08 -12.29 -9.59
N ASP A 64 8.72 -13.24 -8.91
CA ASP A 64 10.05 -13.11 -8.32
C ASP A 64 10.17 -12.11 -7.14
N ALA A 65 9.09 -11.45 -6.73
CA ALA A 65 9.08 -10.59 -5.55
C ALA A 65 9.36 -11.39 -4.27
N GLN A 66 10.23 -10.84 -3.41
CA GLN A 66 10.50 -11.39 -2.07
C GLN A 66 9.91 -10.49 -0.98
N TRP A 67 8.68 -10.04 -1.22
CA TRP A 67 7.89 -9.19 -0.32
C TRP A 67 6.40 -9.39 -0.54
N ASP A 68 5.64 -9.01 0.47
CA ASP A 68 4.19 -9.17 0.49
C ASP A 68 3.44 -8.00 -0.17
N ALA A 69 2.31 -8.30 -0.81
CA ALA A 69 1.25 -7.38 -1.17
C ALA A 69 -0.12 -8.08 -1.00
N PRO A 70 -1.00 -7.62 -0.10
CA PRO A 70 -0.88 -6.50 0.87
C PRO A 70 0.24 -6.70 1.90
N LEU A 71 0.57 -5.63 2.62
CA LEU A 71 1.68 -5.64 3.58
C LEU A 71 1.46 -6.61 4.74
N ALA A 72 2.52 -7.35 5.09
CA ALA A 72 2.58 -8.06 6.37
C ALA A 72 2.65 -7.03 7.54
N PRO A 73 2.15 -7.36 8.74
CA PRO A 73 1.55 -8.64 9.15
C PRO A 73 0.03 -8.69 8.99
N TYR A 74 -0.63 -7.59 8.65
CA TYR A 74 -2.10 -7.50 8.65
C TYR A 74 -2.73 -7.99 7.37
N PHE A 75 -2.04 -7.85 6.23
CA PHE A 75 -2.54 -8.26 4.91
C PHE A 75 -3.92 -7.67 4.59
N ASP A 76 -4.07 -6.37 4.87
CA ASP A 76 -5.34 -5.68 4.72
C ASP A 76 -5.72 -5.53 3.24
N MET A 77 -6.87 -6.07 2.87
CA MET A 77 -7.35 -6.02 1.48
C MET A 77 -7.71 -4.60 1.02
N ALA A 78 -7.88 -3.63 1.93
CA ALA A 78 -8.01 -2.21 1.58
C ALA A 78 -6.72 -1.62 0.97
N GLU A 79 -5.60 -2.33 1.06
CA GLU A 79 -4.35 -1.97 0.38
C GLU A 79 -4.33 -2.33 -1.12
N ILE A 80 -5.43 -2.87 -1.66
CA ILE A 80 -5.58 -3.23 -3.08
C ILE A 80 -6.87 -2.61 -3.61
N ALA A 81 -6.78 -1.83 -4.68
CA ALA A 81 -7.93 -1.14 -5.27
C ALA A 81 -7.93 -1.23 -6.80
N TRP A 82 -9.02 -1.76 -7.37
CA TRP A 82 -9.30 -1.65 -8.78
C TRP A 82 -9.72 -0.22 -9.15
N ASN A 83 -9.31 0.25 -10.31
CA ASN A 83 -9.93 1.43 -10.90
C ASN A 83 -11.35 1.09 -11.39
N ASN A 84 -12.19 2.11 -11.61
CA ASN A 84 -13.59 1.90 -11.99
C ASN A 84 -13.75 1.27 -13.38
N ALA A 85 -12.81 1.51 -14.28
CA ALA A 85 -12.77 0.87 -15.60
C ALA A 85 -12.38 -0.62 -15.55
N GLY A 86 -11.84 -1.12 -14.44
CA GLY A 86 -11.37 -2.49 -14.30
C GLY A 86 -10.12 -2.82 -15.13
N THR A 87 -9.34 -1.82 -15.49
CA THR A 87 -8.14 -1.93 -16.34
C THR A 87 -6.84 -1.78 -15.60
N MET A 88 -6.89 -1.18 -14.40
CA MET A 88 -5.72 -0.93 -13.57
C MET A 88 -5.95 -1.38 -12.13
N LEU A 89 -4.88 -1.79 -11.46
CA LEU A 89 -4.89 -2.17 -10.07
C LEU A 89 -3.87 -1.35 -9.29
N ALA A 90 -4.31 -0.56 -8.33
CA ALA A 90 -3.43 0.09 -7.36
C ALA A 90 -3.23 -0.80 -6.15
N TYR A 91 -2.02 -0.88 -5.63
CA TYR A 91 -1.73 -1.70 -4.45
C TYR A 91 -0.54 -1.17 -3.64
N THR A 92 -0.56 -1.46 -2.35
CA THR A 92 0.54 -1.15 -1.44
C THR A 92 1.56 -2.28 -1.44
N CYS A 93 2.84 -1.93 -1.49
CA CYS A 93 3.94 -2.89 -1.42
C CYS A 93 5.19 -2.23 -0.81
N LYS A 94 6.02 -3.02 -0.11
CA LYS A 94 7.31 -2.58 0.42
C LYS A 94 8.43 -3.42 -0.22
N PRO A 95 9.01 -2.97 -1.36
CA PRO A 95 9.97 -3.75 -2.13
C PRO A 95 11.38 -3.69 -1.52
N LEU A 96 11.47 -4.10 -0.27
CA LEU A 96 12.70 -4.19 0.51
C LEU A 96 12.89 -5.63 1.00
N THR A 97 14.13 -6.04 1.21
CA THR A 97 14.48 -7.36 1.73
C THR A 97 15.53 -7.24 2.84
N GLY A 98 15.68 -8.30 3.63
CA GLY A 98 16.71 -8.40 4.65
C GLY A 98 16.63 -7.29 5.69
N THR A 99 17.78 -6.79 6.09
CA THR A 99 17.92 -5.73 7.10
C THR A 99 17.18 -4.45 6.68
N ALA A 100 17.16 -4.09 5.39
CA ALA A 100 16.43 -2.91 4.90
C ALA A 100 14.92 -3.05 5.16
N TYR A 101 14.34 -4.23 4.94
CA TYR A 101 12.94 -4.51 5.25
C TYR A 101 12.64 -4.38 6.75
N ALA A 102 13.57 -4.86 7.60
CA ALA A 102 13.38 -4.88 9.05
C ALA A 102 13.40 -3.50 9.71
N VAL A 103 14.16 -2.55 9.15
CA VAL A 103 14.37 -1.21 9.77
C VAL A 103 13.53 -0.10 9.13
N SER A 104 12.91 -0.34 7.98
CA SER A 104 12.20 0.68 7.22
C SER A 104 10.69 0.40 7.18
N THR A 105 9.91 1.48 7.25
CA THR A 105 8.46 1.49 6.98
C THR A 105 8.14 1.95 5.55
N ASP A 106 9.15 2.08 4.69
CA ASP A 106 9.06 2.62 3.34
C ASP A 106 8.28 1.70 2.40
N SER A 107 6.95 1.80 2.44
CA SER A 107 6.05 1.20 1.47
C SER A 107 5.59 2.24 0.46
N ASP A 108 5.28 1.80 -0.74
CA ASP A 108 4.83 2.66 -1.84
C ASP A 108 3.53 2.16 -2.43
N ILE A 109 2.84 3.05 -3.15
CA ILE A 109 1.70 2.68 -4.00
C ILE A 109 2.20 2.37 -5.40
N PHE A 110 1.85 1.18 -5.86
CA PHE A 110 2.11 0.70 -7.21
C PHE A 110 0.82 0.63 -8.01
N VAL A 111 0.90 0.97 -9.29
CA VAL A 111 -0.20 0.83 -10.25
C VAL A 111 0.22 -0.17 -11.31
N TYR A 112 -0.55 -1.24 -11.43
CA TYR A 112 -0.39 -2.27 -12.45
C TYR A 112 -1.42 -2.08 -13.55
N ASP A 113 -0.98 -2.01 -14.79
CA ASP A 113 -1.83 -1.95 -15.98
C ASP A 113 -2.05 -3.36 -16.55
N LEU A 114 -3.31 -3.75 -16.71
CA LEU A 114 -3.67 -5.11 -17.13
C LEU A 114 -3.32 -5.40 -18.59
N GLU A 115 -3.41 -4.41 -19.44
CA GLU A 115 -3.19 -4.57 -20.89
C GLU A 115 -1.70 -4.71 -21.19
N SER A 116 -0.89 -3.79 -20.71
CA SER A 116 0.56 -3.79 -20.96
C SER A 116 1.33 -4.74 -20.03
N GLY A 117 0.78 -5.07 -18.87
CA GLY A 117 1.48 -5.79 -17.81
C GLY A 117 2.55 -4.96 -17.09
N ALA A 118 2.57 -3.65 -17.31
CA ALA A 118 3.53 -2.75 -16.68
C ALA A 118 3.10 -2.36 -15.27
N THR A 119 4.10 -2.19 -14.40
CA THR A 119 3.92 -1.68 -13.03
C THR A 119 4.66 -0.37 -12.86
N GLN A 120 4.01 0.63 -12.29
CA GLN A 120 4.58 1.93 -11.97
C GLN A 120 4.50 2.18 -10.47
N ASN A 121 5.60 2.64 -9.86
CA ASN A 121 5.61 3.21 -8.51
C ASN A 121 5.23 4.69 -8.61
N ILE A 122 4.09 5.09 -8.02
CA ILE A 122 3.61 6.48 -8.07
C ILE A 122 4.19 7.36 -6.95
N CYS A 123 4.67 6.76 -5.86
CA CYS A 123 5.28 7.50 -4.75
C CYS A 123 6.73 7.91 -5.04
N LYS A 124 7.42 7.14 -5.90
CA LYS A 124 8.80 7.40 -6.33
C LYS A 124 8.91 7.39 -7.86
N PRO A 125 8.24 8.33 -8.55
CA PRO A 125 8.28 8.36 -9.99
C PRO A 125 9.71 8.56 -10.48
N THR A 126 10.15 7.72 -11.40
CA THR A 126 11.44 7.83 -12.06
C THR A 126 11.28 8.31 -13.49
N ASN A 127 12.16 9.16 -13.96
CA ASN A 127 12.21 9.52 -15.36
C ASN A 127 12.59 8.28 -16.19
N PHE A 128 11.70 7.87 -17.09
CA PHE A 128 11.85 6.66 -17.93
C PHE A 128 13.18 6.62 -18.70
N ASN A 129 13.67 7.78 -19.16
CA ASN A 129 14.88 7.85 -19.98
C ASN A 129 16.19 7.86 -19.15
N THR A 130 16.14 8.29 -17.90
CA THR A 130 17.35 8.49 -17.08
C THR A 130 17.41 7.57 -15.86
N GLY A 131 16.31 6.93 -15.50
CA GLY A 131 16.17 6.13 -14.26
C GLY A 131 16.34 6.95 -12.98
N LYS A 132 16.39 8.29 -13.08
CA LYS A 132 16.53 9.18 -11.94
C LYS A 132 15.16 9.64 -11.43
N PRO A 133 15.02 9.92 -10.12
CA PRO A 133 13.80 10.51 -9.58
C PRO A 133 13.42 11.78 -10.35
N VAL A 134 12.13 11.93 -10.64
CA VAL A 134 11.61 13.08 -11.38
C VAL A 134 11.70 14.36 -10.53
N ASN A 135 11.63 14.20 -9.21
CA ASN A 135 11.68 15.33 -8.27
C ASN A 135 12.26 14.86 -6.93
N ASP A 136 13.34 15.51 -6.46
CA ASP A 136 13.96 15.22 -5.17
C ASP A 136 13.03 15.49 -3.96
N GLN A 137 11.98 16.28 -4.15
CA GLN A 137 10.97 16.57 -3.11
C GLN A 137 9.85 15.52 -3.04
N ALA A 138 9.75 14.65 -4.02
CA ALA A 138 8.69 13.63 -4.13
C ALA A 138 9.10 12.26 -3.58
N VAL A 139 10.21 12.14 -2.89
CA VAL A 139 10.62 10.89 -2.28
C VAL A 139 9.85 10.69 -0.98
N MET A 140 8.81 9.87 -1.04
CA MET A 140 8.09 9.39 0.13
C MET A 140 8.88 8.22 0.71
N VAL A 141 9.15 8.24 2.01
CA VAL A 141 10.03 7.27 2.68
C VAL A 141 9.40 6.63 3.91
N GLY A 142 8.15 6.95 4.20
CA GLY A 142 7.36 6.33 5.25
C GLY A 142 6.35 5.32 4.68
N TYR A 143 5.34 4.98 5.48
CA TYR A 143 4.23 4.19 4.97
C TYR A 143 3.39 4.98 3.98
N ASP A 144 3.26 4.47 2.75
CA ASP A 144 2.26 4.89 1.76
C ASP A 144 1.27 3.74 1.59
N LYS A 145 -0.02 3.97 1.92
CA LYS A 145 -1.02 2.91 2.07
C LYS A 145 -2.41 3.32 1.58
N TYR A 146 -3.26 2.32 1.37
CA TYR A 146 -4.70 2.47 1.16
C TYR A 146 -5.05 3.33 -0.06
N PRO A 147 -4.65 2.92 -1.27
CA PRO A 147 -5.00 3.64 -2.50
C PRO A 147 -6.50 3.57 -2.77
N VAL A 148 -7.10 4.71 -3.13
CA VAL A 148 -8.51 4.83 -3.50
C VAL A 148 -8.63 5.65 -4.78
N TRP A 149 -9.15 5.04 -5.84
CA TRP A 149 -9.37 5.72 -7.12
C TRP A 149 -10.51 6.73 -7.04
N SER A 150 -10.35 7.86 -7.72
CA SER A 150 -11.49 8.76 -8.00
C SER A 150 -12.50 8.08 -8.92
N PRO A 151 -13.79 8.46 -8.90
CA PRO A 151 -14.82 7.84 -9.74
C PRO A 151 -14.54 7.87 -11.24
N ASP A 152 -13.78 8.86 -11.73
CA ASP A 152 -13.39 9.00 -13.13
C ASP A 152 -12.01 8.39 -13.46
N ASP A 153 -11.39 7.70 -12.49
CA ASP A 153 -10.04 7.11 -12.59
C ASP A 153 -8.90 8.11 -12.88
N SER A 154 -9.16 9.41 -12.78
CA SER A 154 -8.14 10.42 -13.05
C SER A 154 -7.17 10.64 -11.90
N LYS A 155 -7.53 10.22 -10.68
CA LYS A 155 -6.74 10.46 -9.46
C LYS A 155 -6.73 9.24 -8.54
N ILE A 156 -5.68 9.17 -7.72
CA ILE A 156 -5.57 8.19 -6.63
C ILE A 156 -5.34 8.96 -5.32
N ALA A 157 -6.26 8.81 -4.36
CA ALA A 157 -6.05 9.24 -2.98
C ALA A 157 -5.36 8.12 -2.19
N PHE A 158 -4.49 8.45 -1.27
CA PHE A 158 -3.83 7.47 -0.39
C PHE A 158 -3.29 8.13 0.88
N LEU A 159 -2.94 7.33 1.86
CA LEU A 159 -2.34 7.80 3.12
C LEU A 159 -0.82 7.69 3.06
N SER A 160 -0.11 8.73 3.52
CA SER A 160 1.34 8.78 3.53
C SER A 160 1.90 9.27 4.85
N GLN A 161 2.91 8.58 5.37
CA GLN A 161 3.73 9.00 6.50
C GLN A 161 5.06 9.59 6.01
N ARG A 162 5.65 10.47 6.80
CA ARG A 162 6.78 11.28 6.34
C ARG A 162 8.13 10.59 6.46
N ARG A 163 8.32 9.74 7.46
CA ARG A 163 9.65 9.23 7.84
C ARG A 163 9.69 7.70 7.83
N ALA A 164 10.74 7.14 7.27
CA ALA A 164 11.03 5.72 7.40
C ALA A 164 11.31 5.32 8.85
N GLY A 165 10.83 4.13 9.25
CA GLY A 165 11.03 3.58 10.60
C GLY A 165 10.20 4.26 11.71
N ASN A 166 9.26 5.12 11.37
CA ASN A 166 8.38 5.82 12.32
C ASN A 166 6.92 5.45 12.12
N GLU A 167 6.47 4.35 12.69
CA GLU A 167 5.09 3.88 12.55
C GLU A 167 4.03 4.81 13.16
N SER A 168 4.44 5.68 14.10
CA SER A 168 3.57 6.66 14.76
C SER A 168 3.53 8.03 14.08
N ASP A 169 4.15 8.19 12.92
CA ASP A 169 4.04 9.43 12.16
C ASP A 169 2.60 9.69 11.72
N LYS A 170 2.26 10.97 11.56
CA LYS A 170 0.95 11.39 11.07
C LYS A 170 0.67 10.78 9.69
N ALA A 171 -0.44 10.06 9.58
CA ALA A 171 -0.98 9.62 8.29
C ALA A 171 -1.65 10.79 7.58
N ARG A 172 -0.98 11.32 6.57
CA ARG A 172 -1.46 12.45 5.75
C ARG A 172 -2.22 11.93 4.54
N LEU A 173 -3.21 12.69 4.10
CA LEU A 173 -3.97 12.39 2.89
C LEU A 173 -3.30 13.04 1.68
N PHE A 174 -2.87 12.21 0.75
CA PHE A 174 -2.32 12.63 -0.54
C PHE A 174 -3.27 12.31 -1.69
N VAL A 175 -3.14 13.10 -2.75
CA VAL A 175 -3.75 12.82 -4.05
C VAL A 175 -2.68 12.86 -5.13
N TYR A 176 -2.63 11.81 -5.93
CA TYR A 176 -1.84 11.69 -7.15
C TYR A 176 -2.74 11.92 -8.37
N ASP A 177 -2.33 12.79 -9.27
CA ASP A 177 -3.00 13.00 -10.56
C ASP A 177 -2.37 12.09 -11.62
N CYS A 178 -3.16 11.18 -12.18
CA CYS A 178 -2.68 10.17 -13.12
C CYS A 178 -2.26 10.75 -14.48
N HIS A 179 -2.67 11.97 -14.83
CA HIS A 179 -2.34 12.62 -16.11
C HIS A 179 -1.08 13.46 -16.02
N THR A 180 -0.92 14.21 -14.92
CA THR A 180 0.21 15.12 -14.72
C THR A 180 1.35 14.51 -13.93
N ALA A 181 1.10 13.40 -13.24
CA ALA A 181 1.98 12.78 -12.25
C ALA A 181 2.31 13.73 -11.06
N GLU A 182 1.48 14.74 -10.83
CA GLU A 182 1.61 15.64 -9.71
C GLU A 182 1.04 15.01 -8.43
N MET A 183 1.64 15.35 -7.29
CA MET A 183 1.27 14.88 -5.98
C MET A 183 0.96 16.05 -5.05
N GLN A 184 -0.17 15.99 -4.35
CA GLN A 184 -0.61 17.02 -3.43
C GLN A 184 -0.88 16.45 -2.04
N ASP A 185 -0.30 17.06 -1.00
CA ASP A 185 -0.64 16.80 0.41
C ASP A 185 -1.84 17.67 0.80
N LEU A 186 -3.00 17.05 1.02
CA LEU A 186 -4.25 17.74 1.36
C LEU A 186 -4.39 18.04 2.85
N THR A 187 -3.56 17.43 3.69
CA THR A 187 -3.64 17.54 5.16
C THR A 187 -2.34 18.03 5.79
N ALA A 188 -1.51 18.77 5.02
CA ALA A 188 -0.24 19.29 5.50
C ALA A 188 -0.40 20.11 6.79
N ASP A 189 -1.39 21.01 6.82
CA ASP A 189 -1.69 21.93 7.93
C ASP A 189 -2.76 21.41 8.90
N PHE A 190 -3.19 20.15 8.75
CA PHE A 190 -4.18 19.50 9.62
C PHE A 190 -3.47 18.59 10.63
N ASP A 191 -3.70 18.79 11.93
CA ASP A 191 -2.91 18.16 12.99
C ASP A 191 -3.19 16.68 13.23
N TYR A 192 -4.29 16.12 12.69
CA TYR A 192 -4.74 14.76 12.97
C TYR A 192 -4.44 13.81 11.82
N ASN A 193 -4.45 12.50 12.11
CA ASN A 193 -4.37 11.44 11.10
C ASN A 193 -5.62 11.44 10.22
N ALA A 194 -5.45 11.12 8.94
CA ALA A 194 -6.56 10.72 8.08
C ALA A 194 -6.72 9.20 8.09
N GLN A 195 -7.97 8.71 8.03
CA GLN A 195 -8.35 7.31 7.98
C GLN A 195 -9.60 7.12 7.12
N ASN A 196 -9.83 5.93 6.58
CA ASN A 196 -11.06 5.57 5.85
C ASN A 196 -11.44 6.60 4.77
N VAL A 197 -10.58 6.75 3.78
CA VAL A 197 -10.72 7.74 2.70
C VAL A 197 -11.80 7.30 1.71
N VAL A 198 -12.74 8.20 1.39
CA VAL A 198 -13.82 7.95 0.42
C VAL A 198 -14.00 9.16 -0.49
N TRP A 199 -14.00 8.96 -1.80
CA TRP A 199 -14.35 9.98 -2.77
C TRP A 199 -15.86 10.23 -2.83
N SER A 200 -16.26 11.49 -2.94
CA SER A 200 -17.61 11.91 -3.27
C SER A 200 -17.59 12.73 -4.57
N GLY A 201 -17.93 12.10 -5.67
CA GLY A 201 -17.58 12.64 -6.99
C GLY A 201 -16.07 12.72 -7.18
N ASN A 202 -15.63 13.54 -8.14
CA ASN A 202 -14.20 13.68 -8.48
C ASN A 202 -13.50 14.82 -7.72
N ASP A 203 -14.26 15.61 -6.96
CA ASP A 203 -13.80 16.91 -6.43
C ASP A 203 -13.84 16.98 -4.90
N LEU A 204 -14.30 15.94 -4.22
CA LEU A 204 -14.44 15.97 -2.77
C LEU A 204 -14.04 14.62 -2.15
N ILE A 205 -13.28 14.69 -1.08
CA ILE A 205 -12.85 13.52 -0.31
C ILE A 205 -13.34 13.65 1.12
N TYR A 206 -13.98 12.58 1.63
CA TYR A 206 -14.29 12.41 3.03
C TYR A 206 -13.33 11.44 3.69
N PHE A 207 -13.04 11.67 4.96
CA PHE A 207 -12.19 10.79 5.76
C PHE A 207 -12.54 10.90 7.25
N ILE A 208 -12.11 9.95 8.04
CA ILE A 208 -12.20 9.98 9.51
C ILE A 208 -10.91 10.57 10.08
N ALA A 209 -11.04 11.39 11.12
CA ALA A 209 -9.91 11.90 11.89
C ALA A 209 -10.14 11.73 13.40
N PRO A 210 -9.13 11.30 14.19
CA PRO A 210 -9.20 11.17 15.64
C PRO A 210 -9.00 12.54 16.31
N ILE A 211 -10.08 13.31 16.45
CA ILE A 211 -10.07 14.68 16.99
C ILE A 211 -10.45 14.65 18.46
N GLU A 212 -9.60 15.16 19.35
CA GLU A 212 -9.87 15.31 20.81
C GLU A 212 -10.46 14.05 21.46
N ALA A 213 -9.82 12.89 21.19
CA ALA A 213 -10.22 11.56 21.67
C ALA A 213 -11.60 11.06 21.16
N THR A 214 -12.12 11.65 20.08
CA THR A 214 -13.30 11.16 19.33
C THR A 214 -12.95 10.99 17.86
N HIS A 215 -13.69 10.15 17.12
CA HIS A 215 -13.50 10.03 15.68
C HIS A 215 -14.59 10.83 14.95
N GLN A 216 -14.18 11.81 14.15
CA GLN A 216 -15.04 12.71 13.42
C GLN A 216 -14.89 12.54 11.90
N ILE A 217 -15.98 12.78 11.17
CA ILE A 217 -15.92 12.86 9.70
C ILE A 217 -15.40 14.25 9.31
N CYS A 218 -14.39 14.26 8.49
CA CYS A 218 -13.84 15.44 7.84
C CYS A 218 -14.02 15.36 6.33
N ARG A 219 -13.90 16.50 5.64
CA ARG A 219 -13.84 16.54 4.18
C ARG A 219 -12.78 17.53 3.71
N VAL A 220 -12.30 17.31 2.49
CA VAL A 220 -11.39 18.23 1.81
C VAL A 220 -11.62 18.16 0.30
N ALA A 221 -11.57 19.31 -0.37
CA ALA A 221 -11.54 19.38 -1.82
C ALA A 221 -10.08 19.52 -2.30
N PRO A 222 -9.59 18.66 -3.20
CA PRO A 222 -8.22 18.77 -3.71
C PRO A 222 -7.90 20.14 -4.30
N SER A 223 -8.87 20.81 -4.91
CA SER A 223 -8.72 22.15 -5.49
C SER A 223 -8.54 23.28 -4.45
N VAL A 224 -8.92 23.05 -3.21
CA VAL A 224 -8.90 24.07 -2.12
C VAL A 224 -7.81 23.73 -1.09
N GLY A 225 -7.68 22.45 -0.71
CA GLY A 225 -6.68 21.98 0.26
C GLY A 225 -7.00 22.36 1.72
N GLU A 226 -8.21 22.84 2.03
CA GLU A 226 -8.64 23.17 3.39
C GLU A 226 -9.54 22.07 3.94
N VAL A 227 -9.19 21.54 5.12
CA VAL A 227 -9.95 20.48 5.80
C VAL A 227 -11.10 21.10 6.60
N GLU A 228 -12.31 20.58 6.37
CA GLU A 228 -13.52 20.93 7.13
C GLU A 228 -13.95 19.74 8.00
N VAL A 229 -14.16 19.98 9.29
CA VAL A 229 -14.72 19.00 10.23
C VAL A 229 -16.24 19.03 10.14
N ILE A 230 -16.85 17.94 9.65
CA ILE A 230 -18.30 17.86 9.35
C ILE A 230 -19.09 17.45 10.58
N THR A 231 -18.64 16.47 11.33
CA THR A 231 -19.30 16.00 12.55
C THR A 231 -18.62 16.58 13.79
N ARG A 232 -19.38 16.73 14.86
CA ARG A 232 -18.88 17.25 16.14
C ARG A 232 -19.66 16.61 17.28
N GLY A 233 -19.04 16.44 18.43
CA GLY A 233 -19.68 15.92 19.65
C GLY A 233 -19.05 14.64 20.17
N ASP A 234 -19.60 14.15 21.27
CA ASP A 234 -19.09 13.00 22.02
C ASP A 234 -19.54 11.67 21.39
N HIS A 235 -19.02 11.38 20.23
CA HIS A 235 -19.27 10.11 19.54
C HIS A 235 -17.99 9.62 18.84
N ASP A 236 -17.98 8.35 18.48
CA ASP A 236 -16.85 7.69 17.89
C ASP A 236 -17.28 7.00 16.60
N ILE A 237 -16.94 7.60 15.45
CA ILE A 237 -17.32 7.10 14.12
C ILE A 237 -16.25 6.15 13.63
N ASN A 238 -16.61 4.86 13.50
CA ASN A 238 -15.65 3.83 13.08
C ASN A 238 -15.65 3.56 11.57
N ALA A 239 -16.76 3.84 10.89
CA ALA A 239 -16.88 3.67 9.45
C ALA A 239 -18.00 4.54 8.89
N PHE A 240 -17.94 4.84 7.60
CA PHE A 240 -18.98 5.49 6.81
C PHE A 240 -18.87 5.06 5.34
N THR A 241 -19.91 5.31 4.55
CA THR A 241 -19.98 5.04 3.11
C THR A 241 -20.66 6.18 2.37
#